data_8b98bbf23947a6b1d1b115574f469628
#
_entry.id   8b98bbf23947a6b1d1b115574f469628
#
_cell.length_a   1.000
_cell.length_b   1.000
_cell.length_c   1.000
_cell.angle_alpha   90.00
_cell.angle_beta   90.00
_cell.angle_gamma   90.00
#
_symmetry.space_group_name_H-M   'P 1'
#
loop_
_entity.id
_entity.type
_entity.pdbx_description
1 polymer ?
#
loop_
_entity_poly.entity_id
_entity_poly.type
_entity_poly.pdbx_seq_one_letter_code
_entity_poly.pdbx_strand_id
1 'polypeptide(L)'
;MRHDKLQRELDLLLLMTENKNYTAAQLCDRIGISRRNLYYYLDFFRDAGFRLIKSGNYYRLDRHSPFFRRLHESIDFTEQEAVVLRRLVSGGDETNPLIESIRHKLDKFYDLRILTDVNVQQR
;
A
#
# COMPACT_ATOMS: atom_id res chain seq x y z
N MET A 1 -8.02 -20.11 -15.32
CA MET A 1 -6.59 -19.94 -15.63
C MET A 1 -5.86 -19.53 -14.36
N ARG A 2 -4.57 -19.87 -14.27
CA ARG A 2 -3.78 -19.56 -13.07
C ARG A 2 -3.73 -18.08 -12.76
N HIS A 3 -3.66 -17.25 -13.78
CA HIS A 3 -3.54 -15.81 -13.63
C HIS A 3 -4.80 -15.19 -13.04
N ASP A 4 -5.95 -15.76 -13.31
CA ASP A 4 -7.21 -15.24 -12.79
C ASP A 4 -7.30 -15.37 -11.28
N LYS A 5 -6.83 -16.50 -10.74
CA LYS A 5 -6.82 -16.70 -9.29
C LYS A 5 -5.90 -15.69 -8.58
N LEU A 6 -4.69 -15.53 -9.09
CA LEU A 6 -3.73 -14.59 -8.55
C LEU A 6 -4.25 -13.15 -8.64
N GLN A 7 -4.86 -12.81 -9.79
CA GLN A 7 -5.43 -11.48 -9.98
C GLN A 7 -6.51 -11.20 -8.93
N ARG A 8 -7.38 -12.17 -8.67
CA ARG A 8 -8.43 -12.01 -7.67
C ARG A 8 -7.86 -11.83 -6.27
N GLU A 9 -6.81 -12.58 -5.93
CA GLU A 9 -6.15 -12.44 -4.63
C GLU A 9 -5.54 -11.05 -4.47
N LEU A 10 -4.88 -10.55 -5.51
CA LEU A 10 -4.27 -9.21 -5.48
C LEU A 10 -5.33 -8.12 -5.43
N ASP A 11 -6.41 -8.27 -6.20
CA ASP A 11 -7.50 -7.30 -6.18
C ASP A 11 -8.18 -7.26 -4.81
N LEU A 12 -8.38 -8.41 -4.20
CA LEU A 12 -8.93 -8.48 -2.85
C LEU A 12 -8.01 -7.82 -1.84
N LEU A 13 -6.72 -8.07 -1.93
CA LEU A 13 -5.73 -7.45 -1.06
C LEU A 13 -5.78 -5.93 -1.15
N LEU A 14 -5.79 -5.39 -2.36
CA LEU A 14 -5.86 -3.95 -2.59
C LEU A 14 -7.17 -3.37 -2.05
N LEU A 15 -8.28 -4.05 -2.30
CA LEU A 15 -9.59 -3.58 -1.85
C LEU A 15 -9.65 -3.52 -0.32
N MET A 16 -9.12 -4.52 0.35
CA MET A 16 -9.17 -4.60 1.80
C MET A 16 -8.18 -3.67 2.49
N THR A 17 -7.25 -3.06 1.77
CA THR A 17 -6.33 -2.07 2.33
C THR A 17 -6.85 -0.65 2.18
N GLU A 18 -7.95 -0.45 1.48
CA GLU A 18 -8.58 0.85 1.41
C GLU A 18 -9.12 1.25 2.78
N ASN A 19 -9.20 2.55 3.03
CA ASN A 19 -9.76 3.04 4.29
C ASN A 19 -11.29 3.02 4.27
N LYS A 20 -11.84 1.86 4.01
CA LYS A 20 -13.28 1.61 3.97
C LYS A 20 -13.57 0.27 4.63
N ASN A 21 -14.78 0.13 5.12
CA ASN A 21 -15.23 -1.12 5.70
C ASN A 21 -16.14 -1.84 4.71
N TYR A 22 -15.80 -3.07 4.39
CA TYR A 22 -16.56 -3.90 3.47
C TYR A 22 -17.09 -5.12 4.20
N THR A 23 -18.35 -5.48 3.95
CA THR A 23 -18.88 -6.75 4.41
C THR A 23 -18.40 -7.89 3.53
N ALA A 24 -18.51 -9.13 4.01
CA ALA A 24 -18.16 -10.30 3.22
C ALA A 24 -18.92 -10.32 1.89
N ALA A 25 -20.21 -9.99 1.91
CA ALA A 25 -21.02 -9.94 0.69
C ALA A 25 -20.50 -8.91 -0.30
N GLN A 26 -20.13 -7.73 0.17
CA GLN A 26 -19.59 -6.67 -0.67
C GLN A 26 -18.25 -7.08 -1.30
N LEU A 27 -17.38 -7.71 -0.51
CA LEU A 27 -16.10 -8.19 -1.00
C LEU A 27 -16.31 -9.26 -2.09
N CYS A 28 -17.22 -10.20 -1.84
CA CYS A 28 -17.55 -11.23 -2.83
C CYS A 28 -18.07 -10.63 -4.13
N ASP A 29 -18.97 -9.66 -4.04
CA ASP A 29 -19.56 -9.01 -5.21
C ASP A 29 -18.52 -8.25 -6.02
N ARG A 30 -17.65 -7.51 -5.33
CA ARG A 30 -16.65 -6.69 -6.03
C ARG A 30 -15.56 -7.51 -6.70
N ILE A 31 -15.15 -8.60 -6.07
CA ILE A 31 -14.09 -9.44 -6.60
C ILE A 31 -14.64 -10.51 -7.53
N GLY A 32 -15.90 -10.87 -7.38
CA GLY A 32 -16.54 -11.92 -8.20
C GLY A 32 -16.19 -13.32 -7.71
N ILE A 33 -16.19 -13.53 -6.40
CA ILE A 33 -15.88 -14.83 -5.79
C ILE A 33 -16.99 -15.25 -4.84
N SER A 34 -17.01 -16.56 -4.53
CA SER A 34 -17.92 -17.12 -3.55
C SER A 34 -17.45 -16.78 -2.13
N ARG A 35 -18.36 -16.89 -1.15
CA ARG A 35 -17.99 -16.72 0.25
C ARG A 35 -16.95 -17.73 0.70
N ARG A 36 -17.06 -18.97 0.21
CA ARG A 36 -16.08 -20.01 0.54
C ARG A 36 -14.67 -19.60 0.08
N ASN A 37 -14.55 -19.09 -1.14
CA ASN A 37 -13.28 -18.62 -1.65
C ASN A 37 -12.78 -17.40 -0.89
N LEU A 38 -13.68 -16.49 -0.52
CA LEU A 38 -13.32 -15.34 0.29
C LEU A 38 -12.66 -15.77 1.60
N TYR A 39 -13.31 -16.66 2.34
CA TYR A 39 -12.76 -17.12 3.63
C TYR A 39 -11.45 -17.87 3.45
N TYR A 40 -11.30 -18.60 2.37
CA TYR A 40 -10.04 -19.25 2.02
C TYR A 40 -8.92 -18.22 1.83
N TYR A 41 -9.20 -17.15 1.09
CA TYR A 41 -8.22 -16.09 0.87
C TYR A 41 -7.90 -15.33 2.17
N LEU A 42 -8.90 -15.09 3.01
CA LEU A 42 -8.67 -14.42 4.29
C LEU A 42 -7.79 -15.26 5.21
N ASP A 43 -7.99 -16.56 5.24
CA ASP A 43 -7.14 -17.46 6.01
C ASP A 43 -5.71 -17.44 5.47
N PHE A 44 -5.55 -17.43 4.15
CA PHE A 44 -4.24 -17.32 3.52
C PHE A 44 -3.55 -16.01 3.91
N PHE A 45 -4.27 -14.90 3.87
CA PHE A 45 -3.69 -13.60 4.25
C PHE A 45 -3.23 -13.62 5.70
N ARG A 46 -4.03 -14.19 6.58
CA ARG A 46 -3.68 -14.30 7.99
C ARG A 46 -2.41 -15.13 8.18
N ASP A 47 -2.33 -16.26 7.50
CA ASP A 47 -1.16 -17.14 7.57
C ASP A 47 0.09 -16.48 6.99
N ALA A 48 -0.08 -15.62 6.02
CA ALA A 48 1.02 -14.88 5.40
C ALA A 48 1.50 -13.69 6.22
N GLY A 49 0.88 -13.41 7.35
CA GLY A 49 1.32 -12.34 8.24
C GLY A 49 0.55 -11.04 8.13
N PHE A 50 -0.57 -11.05 7.41
CA PHE A 50 -1.45 -9.88 7.38
C PHE A 50 -2.35 -9.89 8.61
N ARG A 51 -2.57 -8.72 9.19
CA ARG A 51 -3.52 -8.58 10.27
C ARG A 51 -4.90 -8.31 9.70
N LEU A 52 -5.82 -9.24 9.93
CA LEU A 52 -7.20 -9.10 9.52
C LEU A 52 -7.97 -8.41 10.65
N ILE A 53 -8.61 -7.30 10.33
CA ILE A 53 -9.44 -6.56 11.26
C ILE A 53 -10.90 -6.86 10.95
N LYS A 54 -11.61 -7.38 11.95
CA LYS A 54 -13.04 -7.63 11.85
C LYS A 54 -13.78 -6.76 12.86
N SER A 55 -14.72 -5.96 12.37
CA SER A 55 -15.57 -5.12 13.22
C SER A 55 -17.02 -5.34 12.83
N GLY A 56 -17.76 -6.09 13.67
CA GLY A 56 -19.11 -6.50 13.32
C GLY A 56 -19.08 -7.40 12.07
N ASN A 57 -19.77 -6.97 11.02
CA ASN A 57 -19.80 -7.70 9.74
C ASN A 57 -18.76 -7.19 8.73
N TYR A 58 -17.92 -6.25 9.12
CA TYR A 58 -16.97 -5.61 8.24
C TYR A 58 -15.59 -6.23 8.38
N TYR A 59 -14.88 -6.30 7.27
CA TYR A 59 -13.52 -6.84 7.20
C TYR A 59 -12.60 -5.85 6.51
N ARG A 60 -11.38 -5.75 7.01
CA ARG A 60 -10.31 -5.03 6.31
C ARG A 60 -8.96 -5.55 6.77
N LEU A 61 -7.92 -5.22 6.02
CA LEU A 61 -6.55 -5.56 6.41
C LEU A 61 -5.87 -4.34 7.03
N ASP A 62 -5.08 -4.60 8.06
CA ASP A 62 -4.29 -3.55 8.69
C ASP A 62 -3.15 -3.15 7.76
N ARG A 63 -3.11 -1.88 7.39
CA ARG A 63 -2.09 -1.32 6.50
C ARG A 63 -0.68 -1.36 7.12
N HIS A 64 -0.58 -1.57 8.43
CA HIS A 64 0.67 -1.68 9.15
C HIS A 64 1.12 -3.12 9.34
N SER A 65 0.50 -4.07 8.64
CA SER A 65 0.91 -5.48 8.68
C SER A 65 2.38 -5.62 8.26
N PRO A 66 3.12 -6.55 8.85
CA PRO A 66 4.54 -6.73 8.52
C PRO A 66 4.83 -6.96 7.04
N PHE A 67 3.91 -7.64 6.34
CA PHE A 67 4.09 -7.88 4.91
C PHE A 67 4.14 -6.56 4.12
N PHE A 68 3.28 -5.61 4.45
CA PHE A 68 3.26 -4.32 3.76
C PHE A 68 4.54 -3.54 4.01
N ARG A 69 5.09 -3.64 5.22
CA ARG A 69 6.37 -2.99 5.51
C ARG A 69 7.48 -3.55 4.63
N ARG A 70 7.56 -4.88 4.52
CA ARG A 70 8.57 -5.52 3.67
C ARG A 70 8.36 -5.19 2.20
N LEU A 71 7.11 -5.10 1.77
CA LEU A 71 6.81 -4.73 0.40
C LEU A 71 7.28 -3.31 0.08
N HIS A 72 7.05 -2.38 1.00
CA HIS A 72 7.56 -1.01 0.87
C HIS A 72 9.07 -0.99 0.73
N GLU A 73 9.77 -1.73 1.57
CA GLU A 73 11.23 -1.82 1.53
C GLU A 73 11.74 -2.40 0.20
N SER A 74 10.95 -3.26 -0.42
CA SER A 74 11.37 -3.97 -1.63
C SER A 74 11.12 -3.20 -2.91
N ILE A 75 10.00 -2.47 -3.01
CA ILE A 75 9.54 -1.87 -4.26
C ILE A 75 9.49 -0.36 -4.24
N ASP A 76 9.48 0.26 -3.07
CA ASP A 76 9.48 1.70 -2.95
C ASP A 76 10.92 2.22 -3.03
N PHE A 77 11.05 3.53 -3.05
CA PHE A 77 12.35 4.15 -3.13
C PHE A 77 13.13 3.99 -1.83
N THR A 78 14.46 3.93 -1.96
CA THR A 78 15.30 4.11 -0.79
C THR A 78 15.16 5.56 -0.33
N GLU A 79 15.55 5.82 0.92
CA GLU A 79 15.44 7.19 1.45
C GLU A 79 16.34 8.16 0.68
N GLN A 80 17.53 7.71 0.25
CA GLN A 80 18.41 8.52 -0.57
C GLN A 80 17.78 8.85 -1.91
N GLU A 81 17.16 7.87 -2.55
CA GLU A 81 16.41 8.09 -3.78
C GLU A 81 15.26 9.06 -3.58
N ALA A 82 14.57 8.95 -2.44
CA ALA A 82 13.46 9.84 -2.11
C ALA A 82 13.93 11.29 -1.97
N VAL A 83 15.12 11.52 -1.40
CA VAL A 83 15.70 12.86 -1.31
C VAL A 83 15.93 13.46 -2.70
N VAL A 84 16.49 12.67 -3.61
CA VAL A 84 16.71 13.11 -5.00
C VAL A 84 15.38 13.45 -5.66
N LEU A 85 14.39 12.56 -5.52
CA LEU A 85 13.05 12.78 -6.07
C LEU A 85 12.40 14.05 -5.51
N ARG A 86 12.55 14.26 -4.20
CA ARG A 86 11.99 15.44 -3.54
C ARG A 86 12.57 16.73 -4.12
N ARG A 87 13.85 16.73 -4.40
CA ARG A 87 14.51 17.87 -5.03
C ARG A 87 13.97 18.13 -6.44
N LEU A 88 13.81 17.06 -7.21
CA LEU A 88 13.31 17.18 -8.59
C LEU A 88 11.90 17.74 -8.61
N VAL A 89 11.02 17.27 -7.72
CA VAL A 89 9.64 17.77 -7.67
C VAL A 89 9.56 19.16 -7.06
N SER A 90 10.51 19.58 -6.24
CA SER A 90 10.53 20.94 -5.68
C SER A 90 10.73 22.00 -6.74
N GLY A 91 11.41 21.67 -7.84
CA GLY A 91 11.57 22.58 -8.97
C GLY A 91 10.44 22.50 -9.99
N GLY A 92 9.44 21.67 -9.75
CA GLY A 92 8.35 21.47 -10.69
C GLY A 92 7.24 22.51 -10.57
N ASP A 93 6.24 22.33 -11.39
CA ASP A 93 5.06 23.20 -11.44
C ASP A 93 4.18 22.99 -10.20
N GLU A 94 4.14 23.97 -9.33
CA GLU A 94 3.36 23.91 -8.09
C GLU A 94 1.85 23.86 -8.33
N THR A 95 1.39 24.25 -9.51
CA THR A 95 -0.03 24.17 -9.83
C THR A 95 -0.46 22.78 -10.27
N ASN A 96 0.48 21.87 -10.54
CA ASN A 96 0.16 20.52 -10.96
C ASN A 96 -0.18 19.65 -9.74
N PRO A 97 -1.45 19.17 -9.64
CA PRO A 97 -1.86 18.39 -8.49
C PRO A 97 -1.11 17.07 -8.35
N LEU A 98 -0.58 16.52 -9.44
CA LEU A 98 0.22 15.27 -9.37
C LEU A 98 1.57 15.52 -8.69
N ILE A 99 2.19 16.66 -8.96
CA ILE A 99 3.45 17.05 -8.32
C ILE A 99 3.23 17.25 -6.82
N GLU A 100 2.14 17.92 -6.46
CA GLU A 100 1.80 18.11 -5.05
C GLU A 100 1.52 16.78 -4.35
N SER A 101 0.86 15.86 -5.03
CA SER A 101 0.59 14.52 -4.50
C SER A 101 1.90 13.75 -4.25
N ILE A 102 2.83 13.81 -5.19
CA ILE A 102 4.14 13.16 -5.05
C ILE A 102 4.90 13.77 -3.89
N ARG A 103 4.95 15.09 -3.80
CA ARG A 103 5.61 15.80 -2.71
C ARG A 103 5.07 15.38 -1.36
N HIS A 104 3.74 15.32 -1.26
CA HIS A 104 3.07 14.94 -0.02
C HIS A 104 3.45 13.51 0.39
N LYS A 105 3.49 12.59 -0.56
CA LYS A 105 3.86 11.19 -0.28
C LYS A 105 5.31 11.07 0.18
N LEU A 106 6.21 11.80 -0.47
CA LEU A 106 7.62 11.77 -0.10
C LEU A 106 7.81 12.33 1.33
N ASP A 107 7.15 13.43 1.64
CA ASP A 107 7.26 14.04 2.97
C ASP A 107 6.64 13.18 4.06
N LYS A 108 5.57 12.44 3.71
CA LYS A 108 4.83 11.62 4.67
C LYS A 108 5.53 10.30 5.00
N PHE A 109 6.10 9.65 3.99
CA PHE A 109 6.58 8.28 4.12
C PHE A 109 8.11 8.16 4.28
N TYR A 110 8.84 9.24 4.10
CA TYR A 110 10.30 9.24 4.19
C TYR A 110 10.79 10.33 5.13
N ASP A 111 11.81 10.02 5.90
CA ASP A 111 12.45 11.03 6.75
C ASP A 111 13.57 11.69 5.95
N LEU A 112 13.22 12.77 5.27
CA LEU A 112 14.13 13.46 4.37
C LEU A 112 15.12 14.36 5.11
N ARG A 113 14.88 14.66 6.38
CA ARG A 113 15.74 15.60 7.14
C ARG A 113 17.13 15.01 7.38
N ILE A 114 17.19 13.76 7.79
CA ILE A 114 18.45 13.07 8.03
C ILE A 114 19.22 12.87 6.71
N LEU A 115 18.49 12.50 5.67
CA LEU A 115 19.07 12.16 4.38
C LEU A 115 19.49 13.38 3.58
N THR A 116 18.89 14.54 3.85
CA THR A 116 19.30 15.78 3.23
C THR A 116 20.74 16.11 3.60
N ASP A 117 21.10 15.94 4.86
CA ASP A 117 22.46 16.16 5.33
C ASP A 117 23.46 15.21 4.67
N VAL A 118 23.11 13.92 4.62
CA VAL A 118 23.93 12.89 3.97
C VAL A 118 24.11 13.22 2.48
N ASN A 119 23.06 13.62 1.82
CA ASN A 119 23.06 13.92 0.40
C ASN A 119 23.93 15.16 0.11
N VAL A 120 23.89 16.16 0.96
CA VAL A 120 24.74 17.34 0.84
C VAL A 120 26.22 16.97 0.98
N GLN A 121 26.55 16.08 1.88
CA GLN A 121 27.92 15.63 2.11
C GLN A 121 28.49 14.82 0.94
N GLN A 122 27.65 14.22 0.13
CA GLN A 122 28.09 13.40 -1.01
C GLN A 122 28.43 14.22 -2.25
N ARG A 123 28.26 15.48 -2.21
CA ARG A 123 28.69 16.37 -3.27
C ARG A 123 30.20 16.69 -3.12
#